data_726259ac5823457b4c3c14e9951ddb7d
#
_entry.id   726259ac5823457b4c3c14e9951ddb7d
#
_cell.length_a   1.000
_cell.length_b   1.000
_cell.length_c   1.000
_cell.angle_alpha   90.00
_cell.angle_beta   90.00
_cell.angle_gamma   90.00
#
_symmetry.space_group_name_H-M   'P 1'
#
loop_
_entity.id
_entity.type
_entity.pdbx_description
1 polymer ?
#
loop_
_entity_poly.entity_id
_entity_poly.type
_entity_poly.pdbx_seq_one_letter_code
_entity_poly.pdbx_strand_id
1 'polypeptide(L)'
;MATFQTRTRIDLTDLDQAPVPAIAKPLLARLIQESKKTVDSYQPAINVPGLKYKGLNPATFGTETATRFQSWSGVYMKQTAPIGLVRNPKNKPDEFEIGALEKLEHSASKSGDEILSETMGDTSVRILLPLFYSKTCLGCHGEPKGERDISGYPREGKKEGDLGGAISVKLHLMRRMVSMNSACDRFGNEIVQTS
;
A
#
# COMPACT_ATOMS: atom_id res chain seq x y z
N MET A 1 -10.64 -5.41 -9.26
CA MET A 1 -10.56 -4.24 -10.17
C MET A 1 -11.83 -3.39 -10.14
N ALA A 2 -13.04 -3.95 -10.30
CA ALA A 2 -14.27 -3.18 -10.28
C ALA A 2 -14.44 -2.26 -9.04
N THR A 3 -14.09 -2.72 -7.84
CA THR A 3 -14.18 -1.92 -6.61
C THR A 3 -13.25 -0.71 -6.63
N PHE A 4 -12.02 -0.84 -7.14
CA PHE A 4 -11.08 0.27 -7.25
C PHE A 4 -11.59 1.31 -8.24
N GLN A 5 -12.02 0.89 -9.41
CA GLN A 5 -12.56 1.76 -10.45
C GLN A 5 -13.82 2.52 -9.97
N THR A 6 -14.71 1.83 -9.25
CA THR A 6 -15.92 2.46 -8.68
C THR A 6 -15.58 3.55 -7.66
N ARG A 7 -14.56 3.32 -6.80
CA ARG A 7 -14.18 4.26 -5.74
C ARG A 7 -13.35 5.44 -6.24
N THR A 8 -12.43 5.19 -7.18
CA THR A 8 -11.45 6.20 -7.62
C THR A 8 -11.81 6.83 -8.96
N ARG A 9 -12.75 6.24 -9.71
CA ARG A 9 -13.06 6.56 -11.11
C ARG A 9 -11.84 6.42 -12.04
N ILE A 10 -10.82 5.69 -11.62
CA ILE A 10 -9.62 5.43 -12.40
C ILE A 10 -9.76 4.07 -13.07
N ASP A 11 -9.72 4.04 -14.39
CA ASP A 11 -9.63 2.79 -15.14
C ASP A 11 -8.17 2.33 -15.21
N LEU A 12 -7.88 1.23 -14.51
CA LEU A 12 -6.54 0.65 -14.51
C LEU A 12 -6.22 -0.13 -15.80
N THR A 13 -7.20 -0.33 -16.68
CA THR A 13 -6.99 -0.97 -17.99
C THR A 13 -6.56 0.03 -19.06
N ASP A 14 -6.86 1.31 -18.84
CA ASP A 14 -6.45 2.42 -19.71
C ASP A 14 -5.83 3.56 -18.87
N LEU A 15 -4.57 3.36 -18.49
CA LEU A 15 -3.84 4.35 -17.69
C LEU A 15 -3.51 5.63 -18.46
N ASP A 16 -3.51 5.59 -19.77
CA ASP A 16 -3.19 6.77 -20.60
C ASP A 16 -4.30 7.82 -20.49
N GLN A 17 -5.55 7.37 -20.38
CA GLN A 17 -6.71 8.22 -20.17
C GLN A 17 -7.04 8.47 -18.69
N ALA A 18 -6.34 7.79 -17.78
CA ALA A 18 -6.61 7.92 -16.36
C ALA A 18 -6.31 9.35 -15.85
N PRO A 19 -7.19 9.95 -15.02
CA PRO A 19 -7.02 11.28 -14.45
C PRO A 19 -6.00 11.30 -13.31
N VAL A 20 -4.78 10.86 -13.61
CA VAL A 20 -3.65 10.80 -12.67
C VAL A 20 -2.46 11.59 -13.23
N PRO A 21 -1.60 12.15 -12.36
CA PRO A 21 -0.40 12.84 -12.82
C PRO A 21 0.46 11.93 -13.72
N ALA A 22 1.03 12.51 -14.78
CA ALA A 22 1.84 11.77 -15.75
C ALA A 22 2.97 10.94 -15.09
N ILE A 23 3.59 11.49 -14.04
CA ILE A 23 4.63 10.81 -13.26
C ILE A 23 4.14 9.55 -12.53
N ALA A 24 2.84 9.47 -12.21
CA ALA A 24 2.26 8.31 -11.54
C ALA A 24 1.94 7.17 -12.50
N LYS A 25 1.71 7.44 -13.79
CA LYS A 25 1.31 6.43 -14.77
C LYS A 25 2.29 5.25 -14.88
N PRO A 26 3.61 5.46 -15.04
CA PRO A 26 4.57 4.34 -15.10
C PRO A 26 4.65 3.55 -13.78
N LEU A 27 4.49 4.19 -12.64
CA LEU A 27 4.44 3.51 -11.33
C LEU A 27 3.20 2.61 -11.23
N LEU A 28 2.04 3.12 -11.61
CA LEU A 28 0.79 2.35 -11.62
C LEU A 28 0.85 1.19 -12.62
N ALA A 29 1.35 1.42 -13.83
CA ALA A 29 1.55 0.37 -14.83
C ALA A 29 2.43 -0.76 -14.29
N ARG A 30 3.53 -0.39 -13.63
CA ARG A 30 4.44 -1.37 -13.02
C ARG A 30 3.80 -2.10 -11.85
N LEU A 31 3.05 -1.41 -10.98
CA LEU A 31 2.32 -2.05 -9.87
C LEU A 31 1.33 -3.09 -10.38
N ILE A 32 0.59 -2.78 -11.45
CA ILE A 32 -0.31 -3.73 -12.12
C ILE A 32 0.46 -4.93 -12.67
N GLN A 33 1.60 -4.70 -13.31
CA GLN A 33 2.45 -5.77 -13.83
C GLN A 33 2.95 -6.69 -12.71
N GLU A 34 3.44 -6.14 -11.60
CA GLU A 34 3.89 -6.95 -10.46
C GLU A 34 2.74 -7.70 -9.78
N SER A 35 1.54 -7.11 -9.76
CA SER A 35 0.32 -7.78 -9.32
C SER A 35 0.01 -9.02 -10.18
N LYS A 36 0.08 -8.90 -11.50
CA LYS A 36 -0.10 -10.03 -12.42
C LYS A 36 0.94 -11.11 -12.20
N LYS A 37 2.23 -10.76 -12.12
CA LYS A 37 3.31 -11.71 -11.83
C LYS A 37 3.13 -12.43 -10.50
N THR A 38 2.58 -11.76 -9.48
CA THR A 38 2.27 -12.40 -8.21
C THR A 38 1.22 -13.49 -8.41
N VAL A 39 0.12 -13.22 -9.11
CA VAL A 39 -0.89 -14.24 -9.41
C VAL A 39 -0.31 -15.37 -10.25
N ASP A 40 0.46 -15.05 -11.29
CA ASP A 40 1.08 -16.03 -12.20
C ASP A 40 1.99 -17.00 -11.44
N SER A 41 2.72 -16.51 -10.42
CA SER A 41 3.58 -17.36 -9.59
C SER A 41 2.83 -18.42 -8.79
N TYR A 42 1.52 -18.25 -8.57
CA TYR A 42 0.65 -19.21 -7.88
C TYR A 42 -0.13 -20.12 -8.84
N GLN A 43 -0.07 -19.91 -10.15
CA GLN A 43 -0.80 -20.73 -11.13
C GLN A 43 -0.56 -22.23 -10.98
N PRO A 44 0.68 -22.70 -10.72
CA PRO A 44 0.91 -24.14 -10.48
C PRO A 44 0.06 -24.68 -9.33
N ALA A 45 -0.03 -23.94 -8.21
CA ALA A 45 -0.83 -24.37 -7.06
C ALA A 45 -2.34 -24.19 -7.31
N ILE A 46 -2.75 -23.11 -8.00
CA ILE A 46 -4.14 -22.84 -8.35
C ILE A 46 -4.71 -23.96 -9.20
N ASN A 47 -3.93 -24.53 -10.11
CA ASN A 47 -4.35 -25.55 -11.04
C ASN A 47 -4.33 -26.98 -10.47
N VAL A 48 -3.84 -27.19 -9.23
CA VAL A 48 -3.87 -28.53 -8.61
C VAL A 48 -5.29 -28.91 -8.23
N PRO A 49 -5.90 -29.97 -8.79
CA PRO A 49 -7.21 -30.45 -8.39
C PRO A 49 -7.22 -30.90 -6.92
N GLY A 50 -8.33 -30.63 -6.20
CA GLY A 50 -8.52 -31.08 -4.82
C GLY A 50 -7.73 -30.32 -3.76
N LEU A 51 -6.79 -29.48 -4.11
CA LEU A 51 -6.07 -28.62 -3.16
C LEU A 51 -7.01 -27.51 -2.67
N LYS A 52 -7.45 -27.59 -1.41
CA LYS A 52 -8.42 -26.65 -0.84
C LYS A 52 -7.84 -25.25 -0.64
N TYR A 53 -6.62 -25.14 -0.12
CA TYR A 53 -5.93 -23.86 0.06
C TYR A 53 -4.78 -23.73 -0.93
N LYS A 54 -4.84 -22.73 -1.78
CA LYS A 54 -3.90 -22.50 -2.88
C LYS A 54 -2.69 -21.63 -2.49
N GLY A 55 -2.60 -21.20 -1.23
CA GLY A 55 -1.53 -20.33 -0.75
C GLY A 55 -1.71 -18.85 -1.04
N LEU A 56 -2.55 -18.49 -2.02
CA LEU A 56 -2.81 -17.11 -2.38
C LEU A 56 -4.09 -16.63 -1.67
N ASN A 57 -3.91 -15.69 -0.76
CA ASN A 57 -4.98 -14.93 -0.12
C ASN A 57 -4.70 -13.42 -0.26
N PRO A 58 -5.63 -12.52 0.09
CA PRO A 58 -5.42 -11.08 -0.07
C PRO A 58 -4.16 -10.55 0.62
N ALA A 59 -3.82 -11.07 1.81
CA ALA A 59 -2.63 -10.66 2.56
C ALA A 59 -1.34 -11.14 1.88
N THR A 60 -1.29 -12.39 1.42
CA THR A 60 -0.16 -12.92 0.66
C THR A 60 0.04 -12.15 -0.64
N PHE A 61 -1.06 -11.93 -1.39
CA PHE A 61 -1.02 -11.14 -2.62
C PHE A 61 -0.47 -9.73 -2.38
N GLY A 62 -1.00 -9.03 -1.36
CA GLY A 62 -0.55 -7.67 -1.02
C GLY A 62 0.92 -7.62 -0.62
N THR A 63 1.36 -8.54 0.23
CA THR A 63 2.75 -8.60 0.70
C THR A 63 3.73 -8.88 -0.44
N GLU A 64 3.45 -9.86 -1.31
CA GLU A 64 4.36 -10.23 -2.38
C GLU A 64 4.39 -9.19 -3.50
N THR A 65 3.22 -8.64 -3.87
CA THR A 65 3.15 -7.55 -4.85
C THR A 65 3.91 -6.32 -4.35
N ALA A 66 3.73 -5.95 -3.08
CA ALA A 66 4.46 -4.83 -2.47
C ALA A 66 5.98 -5.06 -2.49
N THR A 67 6.43 -6.26 -2.13
CA THR A 67 7.85 -6.63 -2.12
C THR A 67 8.46 -6.51 -3.53
N ARG A 68 7.79 -7.04 -4.56
CA ARG A 68 8.23 -6.97 -5.95
C ARG A 68 8.26 -5.53 -6.46
N PHE A 69 7.20 -4.77 -6.17
CA PHE A 69 7.10 -3.36 -6.57
C PHE A 69 8.18 -2.50 -5.92
N GLN A 70 8.40 -2.67 -4.61
CA GLN A 70 9.46 -1.96 -3.88
C GLN A 70 10.84 -2.26 -4.44
N SER A 71 11.15 -3.51 -4.77
CA SER A 71 12.44 -3.91 -5.34
C SER A 71 12.73 -3.22 -6.67
N TRP A 72 11.70 -2.89 -7.44
CA TRP A 72 11.86 -2.19 -8.72
C TRP A 72 11.84 -0.66 -8.56
N SER A 73 10.89 -0.13 -7.78
CA SER A 73 10.62 1.32 -7.71
C SER A 73 11.44 2.04 -6.64
N GLY A 74 11.94 1.31 -5.64
CA GLY A 74 12.46 1.91 -4.41
C GLY A 74 11.39 2.53 -3.50
N VAL A 75 10.13 2.56 -3.94
CA VAL A 75 9.01 3.06 -3.12
C VAL A 75 8.69 2.02 -2.06
N TYR A 76 8.82 2.42 -0.79
CA TYR A 76 8.40 1.57 0.31
C TYR A 76 6.89 1.38 0.25
N MET A 77 6.46 0.13 0.17
CA MET A 77 5.06 -0.28 0.24
C MET A 77 4.97 -1.58 1.04
N LYS A 78 4.07 -1.64 2.02
CA LYS A 78 3.88 -2.80 2.88
C LYS A 78 2.42 -2.92 3.29
N GLN A 79 1.91 -4.14 3.35
CA GLN A 79 0.73 -4.43 4.15
C GLN A 79 1.18 -4.56 5.61
N THR A 80 0.51 -3.88 6.53
CA THR A 80 0.80 -3.95 7.97
C THR A 80 -0.47 -4.29 8.76
N ALA A 81 -0.32 -4.76 9.98
CA ALA A 81 -1.43 -5.12 10.86
C ALA A 81 -1.09 -4.80 12.32
N PRO A 82 -2.09 -4.59 13.20
CA PRO A 82 -1.87 -4.54 14.64
C PRO A 82 -1.07 -5.75 15.12
N ILE A 83 -0.17 -5.56 16.10
CA ILE A 83 0.80 -6.59 16.54
C ILE A 83 0.13 -7.93 16.82
N GLY A 84 -1.04 -7.91 17.49
CA GLY A 84 -1.79 -9.14 17.83
C GLY A 84 -2.46 -9.83 16.63
N LEU A 85 -2.45 -9.23 15.45
CA LEU A 85 -3.03 -9.78 14.21
C LEU A 85 -1.99 -10.16 13.16
N VAL A 86 -0.71 -9.98 13.45
CA VAL A 86 0.39 -10.27 12.51
C VAL A 86 0.55 -11.77 12.35
N ARG A 87 0.20 -12.32 11.19
CA ARG A 87 0.43 -13.72 10.82
C ARG A 87 1.72 -13.91 10.03
N ASN A 88 2.09 -12.93 9.20
CA ASN A 88 3.34 -12.93 8.43
C ASN A 88 4.32 -11.92 9.06
N PRO A 89 5.52 -12.34 9.49
CA PRO A 89 6.52 -11.44 10.08
C PRO A 89 6.88 -10.21 9.20
N LYS A 90 6.79 -10.33 7.88
CA LYS A 90 7.00 -9.22 6.95
C LYS A 90 6.01 -8.08 7.14
N ASN A 91 4.84 -8.36 7.70
CA ASN A 91 3.76 -7.42 7.94
C ASN A 91 3.80 -6.79 9.34
N LYS A 92 4.87 -7.08 10.12
CA LYS A 92 5.04 -6.48 11.45
C LYS A 92 5.11 -4.94 11.32
N PRO A 93 4.31 -4.19 12.10
CA PRO A 93 4.30 -2.74 12.02
C PRO A 93 5.60 -2.14 12.56
N ASP A 94 6.05 -1.04 11.96
CA ASP A 94 7.06 -0.17 12.52
C ASP A 94 6.43 0.81 13.54
N GLU A 95 7.25 1.63 14.19
CA GLU A 95 6.81 2.55 15.24
C GLU A 95 5.74 3.54 14.76
N PHE A 96 5.91 4.10 13.55
CA PHE A 96 4.92 4.98 12.95
C PHE A 96 3.61 4.23 12.67
N GLU A 97 3.69 3.02 12.13
CA GLU A 97 2.54 2.20 11.78
C GLU A 97 1.75 1.78 13.03
N ILE A 98 2.42 1.51 14.16
CA ILE A 98 1.75 1.21 15.44
C ILE A 98 0.86 2.39 15.84
N GLY A 99 1.42 3.59 15.96
CA GLY A 99 0.65 4.77 16.35
C GLY A 99 -0.45 5.14 15.36
N ALA A 100 -0.21 4.93 14.06
CA ALA A 100 -1.20 5.18 13.02
C ALA A 100 -2.36 4.16 13.06
N LEU A 101 -2.06 2.87 13.28
CA LEU A 101 -3.09 1.83 13.43
C LEU A 101 -3.95 2.06 14.66
N GLU A 102 -3.36 2.50 15.78
CA GLU A 102 -4.10 2.88 16.99
C GLU A 102 -5.06 4.04 16.73
N LYS A 103 -4.60 5.09 16.03
CA LYS A 103 -5.48 6.21 15.62
C LYS A 103 -6.64 5.73 14.76
N LEU A 104 -6.38 4.86 13.78
CA LEU A 104 -7.39 4.32 12.88
C LEU A 104 -8.40 3.40 13.60
N GLU A 105 -7.96 2.64 14.60
CA GLU A 105 -8.86 1.78 15.40
C GLU A 105 -9.86 2.59 16.21
N HIS A 106 -9.44 3.76 16.71
CA HIS A 106 -10.28 4.68 17.50
C HIS A 106 -11.04 5.71 16.66
N SER A 107 -10.79 5.75 15.34
CA SER A 107 -11.51 6.66 14.45
C SER A 107 -13.00 6.32 14.38
N ALA A 108 -13.85 7.36 14.40
CA ALA A 108 -15.29 7.22 14.22
C ALA A 108 -15.67 6.77 12.79
N SER A 109 -14.80 7.04 11.81
CA SER A 109 -14.99 6.63 10.43
C SER A 109 -14.41 5.24 10.21
N LYS A 110 -15.28 4.25 10.12
CA LYS A 110 -14.93 2.88 9.69
C LYS A 110 -15.08 2.71 8.17
N SER A 111 -15.03 3.81 7.43
CA SER A 111 -14.98 3.75 5.97
C SER A 111 -13.51 3.61 5.55
N GLY A 112 -13.21 2.67 4.67
CA GLY A 112 -11.86 2.56 4.09
C GLY A 112 -11.46 3.76 3.23
N ASP A 113 -12.18 4.88 3.32
CA ASP A 113 -11.92 6.13 2.59
C ASP A 113 -11.06 7.10 3.39
N GLU A 114 -10.92 6.87 4.70
CA GLU A 114 -10.02 7.65 5.54
C GLU A 114 -8.57 7.24 5.27
N ILE A 115 -7.80 8.15 4.68
CA ILE A 115 -6.37 7.96 4.45
C ILE A 115 -5.63 8.80 5.49
N LEU A 116 -4.86 8.11 6.35
CA LEU A 116 -3.97 8.82 7.26
C LEU A 116 -2.67 9.15 6.52
N SER A 117 -2.33 10.44 6.47
CA SER A 117 -1.06 10.89 5.89
C SER A 117 -0.30 11.78 6.87
N GLU A 118 1.01 11.61 6.94
CA GLU A 118 1.88 12.40 7.79
C GLU A 118 3.18 12.70 7.07
N THR A 119 3.60 13.97 7.11
CA THR A 119 4.89 14.40 6.58
C THR A 119 5.96 14.16 7.64
N MET A 120 7.01 13.42 7.27
CA MET A 120 8.13 13.11 8.14
C MET A 120 9.35 13.95 7.76
N GLY A 121 9.52 15.05 8.45
CA GLY A 121 10.52 16.07 8.09
C GLY A 121 10.25 16.63 6.70
N ASP A 122 11.28 17.20 6.06
CA ASP A 122 11.16 17.83 4.75
C ASP A 122 11.34 16.87 3.56
N THR A 123 11.50 15.57 3.84
CA THR A 123 12.01 14.63 2.82
C THR A 123 11.10 13.44 2.53
N SER A 124 10.10 13.17 3.34
CA SER A 124 9.21 12.03 3.08
C SER A 124 7.80 12.21 3.61
N VAL A 125 6.87 11.53 2.96
CA VAL A 125 5.47 11.40 3.38
C VAL A 125 5.17 9.94 3.63
N ARG A 126 4.55 9.64 4.77
CA ARG A 126 3.98 8.33 5.10
C ARG A 126 2.47 8.39 4.88
N ILE A 127 1.94 7.35 4.25
CA ILE A 127 0.51 7.23 3.94
C ILE A 127 0.05 5.86 4.41
N LEU A 128 -1.05 5.82 5.17
CA LEU A 128 -1.73 4.58 5.53
C LEU A 128 -3.15 4.58 4.98
N LEU A 129 -3.47 3.53 4.23
CA LEU A 129 -4.83 3.22 3.77
C LEU A 129 -5.36 2.07 4.65
N PRO A 130 -6.38 2.30 5.50
CA PRO A 130 -6.90 1.28 6.38
C PRO A 130 -7.60 0.16 5.63
N LEU A 131 -7.50 -1.05 6.17
CA LEU A 131 -8.15 -2.26 5.69
C LEU A 131 -9.10 -2.77 6.78
N PHE A 132 -10.39 -2.69 6.53
CA PHE A 132 -11.41 -3.23 7.42
C PHE A 132 -11.88 -4.60 6.93
N TYR A 133 -12.21 -5.48 7.88
CA TYR A 133 -12.75 -6.79 7.55
C TYR A 133 -14.13 -6.67 6.91
N SER A 134 -14.30 -7.30 5.77
CA SER A 134 -15.60 -7.54 5.14
C SER A 134 -16.10 -8.94 5.49
N LYS A 135 -17.36 -9.25 5.16
CA LYS A 135 -17.94 -10.60 5.35
C LYS A 135 -17.07 -11.71 4.77
N THR A 136 -16.42 -11.46 3.62
CA THR A 136 -15.55 -12.45 2.96
C THR A 136 -14.27 -12.74 3.74
N CYS A 137 -13.85 -11.85 4.61
CA CYS A 137 -12.66 -12.03 5.44
C CYS A 137 -12.92 -12.94 6.65
N LEU A 138 -14.18 -13.01 7.11
CA LEU A 138 -14.56 -13.70 8.35
C LEU A 138 -14.42 -15.23 8.28
N GLY A 139 -14.34 -15.79 7.06
CA GLY A 139 -14.01 -17.20 6.89
C GLY A 139 -12.66 -17.61 7.50
N CYS A 140 -11.70 -16.66 7.55
CA CYS A 140 -10.38 -16.86 8.13
C CYS A 140 -10.15 -16.07 9.43
N HIS A 141 -10.89 -14.98 9.67
CA HIS A 141 -10.65 -14.06 10.78
C HIS A 141 -11.81 -13.97 11.78
N GLY A 142 -12.97 -14.55 11.45
CA GLY A 142 -14.19 -14.46 12.27
C GLY A 142 -14.26 -15.47 13.41
N GLU A 143 -15.49 -15.73 13.85
CA GLU A 143 -15.79 -16.72 14.87
C GLU A 143 -15.82 -18.18 14.29
N PRO A 144 -15.61 -19.21 15.11
CA PRO A 144 -15.23 -19.12 16.53
C PRO A 144 -13.74 -18.84 16.69
N LYS A 145 -13.42 -17.93 17.62
CA LYS A 145 -12.03 -17.56 17.94
C LYS A 145 -11.21 -18.78 18.36
N GLY A 146 -9.99 -18.89 17.83
CA GLY A 146 -9.04 -19.98 18.13
C GLY A 146 -9.19 -21.20 17.24
N GLU A 147 -10.29 -21.39 16.51
CA GLU A 147 -10.42 -22.43 15.51
C GLU A 147 -9.49 -22.18 14.33
N ARG A 148 -8.85 -23.22 13.81
CA ARG A 148 -7.96 -23.09 12.66
C ARG A 148 -8.74 -22.83 11.38
N ASP A 149 -8.33 -21.81 10.66
CA ASP A 149 -8.85 -21.52 9.33
C ASP A 149 -8.24 -22.44 8.26
N ILE A 150 -8.65 -22.25 7.00
CA ILE A 150 -8.17 -23.03 5.85
C ILE A 150 -6.65 -22.91 5.63
N SER A 151 -6.02 -21.85 6.12
CA SER A 151 -4.57 -21.61 6.03
C SER A 151 -3.78 -22.14 7.23
N GLY A 152 -4.50 -22.72 8.22
CA GLY A 152 -3.91 -23.30 9.43
C GLY A 152 -3.68 -22.32 10.57
N TYR A 153 -4.00 -21.04 10.42
CA TYR A 153 -3.92 -20.05 11.48
C TYR A 153 -5.17 -20.02 12.36
N PRO A 154 -5.03 -19.74 13.66
CA PRO A 154 -6.19 -19.57 14.53
C PRO A 154 -6.95 -18.28 14.14
N ARG A 155 -8.28 -18.39 14.08
CA ARG A 155 -9.17 -17.25 13.88
C ARG A 155 -9.10 -16.29 15.06
N GLU A 156 -9.13 -14.98 14.80
CA GLU A 156 -9.04 -13.96 15.84
C GLU A 156 -10.40 -13.55 16.44
N GLY A 157 -11.51 -14.06 15.92
CA GLY A 157 -12.87 -13.70 16.37
C GLY A 157 -13.31 -12.30 15.95
N LYS A 158 -12.84 -11.86 14.79
CA LYS A 158 -13.13 -10.52 14.25
C LYS A 158 -14.53 -10.44 13.64
N LYS A 159 -15.03 -9.22 13.56
CA LYS A 159 -16.34 -8.88 12.99
C LYS A 159 -16.17 -8.01 11.75
N GLU A 160 -17.21 -7.94 10.94
CA GLU A 160 -17.27 -7.01 9.83
C GLU A 160 -17.11 -5.57 10.33
N GLY A 161 -16.25 -4.79 9.67
CA GLY A 161 -15.94 -3.42 10.06
C GLY A 161 -14.83 -3.28 11.11
N ASP A 162 -14.32 -4.37 11.68
CA ASP A 162 -13.13 -4.29 12.53
C ASP A 162 -11.89 -3.96 11.69
N LEU A 163 -10.94 -3.21 12.26
CA LEU A 163 -9.67 -2.92 11.61
C LEU A 163 -8.82 -4.19 11.51
N GLY A 164 -8.47 -4.57 10.27
CA GLY A 164 -7.61 -5.72 9.99
C GLY A 164 -6.15 -5.33 9.76
N GLY A 165 -5.89 -4.07 9.43
CA GLY A 165 -4.56 -3.56 9.12
C GLY A 165 -4.59 -2.34 8.22
N ALA A 166 -3.50 -2.09 7.50
CA ALA A 166 -3.42 -1.02 6.53
C ALA A 166 -2.41 -1.35 5.41
N ILE A 167 -2.55 -0.67 4.27
CA ILE A 167 -1.47 -0.53 3.29
C ILE A 167 -0.66 0.71 3.67
N SER A 168 0.61 0.51 3.97
CA SER A 168 1.56 1.56 4.32
C SER A 168 2.46 1.89 3.13
N VAL A 169 2.54 3.16 2.78
CA VAL A 169 3.41 3.66 1.71
C VAL A 169 4.28 4.77 2.26
N LYS A 170 5.57 4.78 1.89
CA LYS A 170 6.51 5.88 2.14
C LYS A 170 7.01 6.42 0.83
N LEU A 171 6.73 7.69 0.59
CA LEU A 171 7.20 8.43 -0.57
C LEU A 171 8.31 9.37 -0.14
N HIS A 172 9.43 9.36 -0.86
CA HIS A 172 10.46 10.37 -0.70
C HIS A 172 10.12 11.58 -1.56
N LEU A 173 10.03 12.74 -0.92
CA LEU A 173 9.85 14.01 -1.61
C LEU A 173 11.21 14.37 -2.23
N MET A 174 11.28 14.46 -3.55
CA MET A 174 12.46 15.06 -4.18
C MET A 174 12.51 16.53 -3.76
N ARG A 175 13.54 16.94 -3.01
CA ARG A 175 13.84 18.35 -2.85
C ARG A 175 13.95 18.93 -4.27
N ARG A 176 13.02 19.79 -4.67
CA ARG A 176 13.27 20.67 -5.80
C ARG A 176 14.63 21.32 -5.53
N MET A 177 15.59 21.08 -6.39
CA MET A 177 16.85 21.83 -6.37
C MET A 177 16.49 23.29 -6.63
N VAL A 178 16.23 24.03 -5.55
CA VAL A 178 16.12 25.51 -5.54
C VAL A 178 17.51 26.13 -5.64
N SER A 179 18.48 25.43 -6.21
CA SER A 179 19.89 25.86 -6.32
C SER A 179 20.30 26.25 -7.74
N MET A 180 19.37 26.47 -8.65
CA MET A 180 19.77 26.98 -9.99
C MET A 180 19.51 28.48 -10.19
N ASN A 181 18.85 29.18 -9.28
CA ASN A 181 18.64 30.63 -9.44
C ASN A 181 19.75 31.48 -8.80
N SER A 182 20.58 30.95 -7.91
CA SER A 182 21.70 31.72 -7.35
C SER A 182 22.94 31.76 -8.26
N ALA A 183 23.00 30.95 -9.30
CA ALA A 183 24.10 30.99 -10.27
C ALA A 183 23.83 31.99 -11.43
N CYS A 184 22.58 32.26 -11.76
CA CYS A 184 22.25 33.27 -12.77
C CYS A 184 22.40 34.71 -12.25
N ASP A 185 22.18 34.95 -10.94
CA ASP A 185 22.33 36.31 -10.38
C ASP A 185 23.79 36.74 -10.20
N ARG A 186 24.77 35.81 -10.27
CA ARG A 186 26.20 36.14 -10.21
C ARG A 186 26.81 36.53 -11.55
N PHE A 187 26.15 36.25 -12.67
CA PHE A 187 26.64 36.63 -14.00
C PHE A 187 25.94 37.88 -14.58
N GLY A 188 24.94 38.39 -13.88
CA GLY A 188 24.18 39.59 -14.31
C GLY A 188 24.77 40.93 -13.90
N ASN A 189 25.71 40.97 -12.94
CA ASN A 189 26.24 42.23 -12.39
C ASN A 189 27.67 42.63 -12.81
N GLU A 190 28.27 41.93 -13.78
CA GLU A 190 29.64 42.28 -14.24
C GLU A 190 29.70 42.97 -15.63
N ILE A 191 28.56 43.35 -16.24
CA ILE A 191 28.59 43.99 -17.59
C ILE A 191 28.17 45.48 -17.54
N VAL A 192 28.11 46.15 -16.42
CA VAL A 192 27.85 47.60 -16.36
C VAL A 192 28.87 48.36 -15.55
N GLN A 193 30.14 48.23 -15.89
CA GLN A 193 31.18 49.19 -15.47
C GLN A 193 32.40 49.13 -16.41
N THR A 194 32.21 49.57 -17.66
CA THR A 194 33.29 50.19 -18.49
C THR A 194 32.65 50.97 -19.62
N SER A 195 32.36 52.23 -19.37
CA SER A 195 32.44 53.34 -20.36
C SER A 195 32.35 54.65 -19.64
#